data_df21e98b5057596dd3f424618f8ba251
#
_entry.id   df21e98b5057596dd3f424618f8ba251
#
_cell.length_a   1.000
_cell.length_b   1.000
_cell.length_c   1.000
_cell.angle_alpha   90.00
_cell.angle_beta   90.00
_cell.angle_gamma   90.00
#
_symmetry.space_group_name_H-M   'P 1'
#
loop_
_entity.id
_entity.type
_entity.pdbx_description
1 polymer ?
#
loop_
_entity_poly.entity_id
_entity_poly.type
_entity_poly.pdbx_seq_one_letter_code
_entity_poly.pdbx_strand_id
1 'polypeptide(L)'
;MTIHSYSLDNGLNIHIKQDTRAPVVLSQIWYKVGSSYEPKGITGISHMLEHMMFKGTSKYTKEDMNSLVENNGGVQNAFTSFDYTAYYQFWHKKNLELSLSIESSRMSDLQFDDNEFKPEKKVVLEERNLRVDDKAFSFAFEQFMKLAYKDTGRYAPIIGWREDIENYKLEDLKNWYQQHYAPNNANIIIAGDIDPKQSFELVKEYFQDIPRSSIENIQTNEPRFNVGYRYSQIKKSPNETSAVMMGYITPSLTTDYNDNDPYALMILSNILGGADASILQQKIVREDNLCCHIDSEYSPFTKGEDIFVITAIANQDESLESIQDKIESIITNVKQTKVTQTQLDRAKVVIKSDKVFSMDSLETQANLIGSLASIGLDVDYYKYINKLYDVSIEDVHRVLSKYFNKENLTSLHLLKD
;
A
#
# COMPACT_ATOMS: atom_id res chain seq x y z
N MET A 1 -0.25 -22.89 -5.33
CA MET A 1 1.17 -22.49 -5.53
C MET A 1 1.97 -22.95 -4.33
N THR A 2 3.15 -23.54 -4.52
CA THR A 2 3.97 -23.96 -3.38
C THR A 2 4.90 -22.82 -3.02
N ILE A 3 4.76 -22.29 -1.79
CA ILE A 3 5.66 -21.31 -1.18
C ILE A 3 6.39 -22.05 -0.07
N HIS A 4 7.72 -22.02 -0.09
CA HIS A 4 8.55 -22.58 0.95
C HIS A 4 8.89 -21.49 1.96
N SER A 5 8.44 -21.66 3.21
CA SER A 5 8.64 -20.68 4.28
C SER A 5 9.61 -21.20 5.32
N TYR A 6 10.57 -20.37 5.71
CA TYR A 6 11.60 -20.65 6.70
C TYR A 6 11.74 -19.45 7.66
N SER A 7 12.43 -19.67 8.78
CA SER A 7 12.80 -18.59 9.72
C SER A 7 14.20 -18.85 10.26
N LEU A 8 14.97 -17.78 10.44
CA LEU A 8 16.27 -17.84 11.16
C LEU A 8 16.08 -17.57 12.65
N ASP A 9 17.04 -17.98 13.46
CA ASP A 9 17.01 -17.78 14.93
C ASP A 9 16.97 -16.30 15.33
N ASN A 10 17.52 -15.42 14.48
CA ASN A 10 17.45 -13.97 14.67
C ASN A 10 16.08 -13.36 14.32
N GLY A 11 15.10 -14.15 13.89
CA GLY A 11 13.73 -13.73 13.63
C GLY A 11 13.43 -13.30 12.21
N LEU A 12 14.39 -13.41 11.28
CA LEU A 12 14.16 -13.15 9.85
C LEU A 12 13.28 -14.24 9.25
N ASN A 13 12.18 -13.86 8.62
CA ASN A 13 11.33 -14.78 7.86
C ASN A 13 11.72 -14.79 6.38
N ILE A 14 11.63 -15.95 5.76
CA ILE A 14 12.07 -16.17 4.38
C ILE A 14 10.97 -16.92 3.65
N HIS A 15 10.52 -16.40 2.50
CA HIS A 15 9.51 -17.02 1.67
C HIS A 15 10.07 -17.20 0.26
N ILE A 16 10.17 -18.45 -0.20
CA ILE A 16 10.79 -18.80 -1.47
C ILE A 16 9.75 -19.43 -2.39
N LYS A 17 9.65 -18.88 -3.59
CA LYS A 17 8.76 -19.37 -4.63
C LYS A 17 9.56 -19.76 -5.87
N GLN A 18 9.61 -21.04 -6.18
CA GLN A 18 10.22 -21.50 -7.43
C GLN A 18 9.31 -21.19 -8.63
N ASP A 19 9.91 -20.58 -9.67
CA ASP A 19 9.31 -20.35 -10.98
C ASP A 19 10.36 -20.47 -12.07
N THR A 20 10.34 -21.59 -12.79
CA THR A 20 11.37 -21.96 -13.78
C THR A 20 11.06 -21.51 -15.20
N ARG A 21 10.05 -20.66 -15.41
CA ARG A 21 9.64 -20.20 -16.76
C ARG A 21 10.71 -19.37 -17.48
N ALA A 22 11.57 -18.70 -16.71
CA ALA A 22 12.68 -17.90 -17.22
C ALA A 22 13.90 -18.02 -16.29
N PRO A 23 15.15 -17.90 -16.78
CA PRO A 23 16.37 -18.02 -15.97
C PRO A 23 16.66 -16.75 -15.15
N VAL A 24 15.67 -16.26 -14.42
CA VAL A 24 15.71 -15.03 -13.64
C VAL A 24 15.38 -15.30 -12.17
N VAL A 25 15.81 -14.39 -11.30
CA VAL A 25 15.44 -14.35 -9.90
C VAL A 25 15.10 -12.92 -9.48
N LEU A 26 14.02 -12.78 -8.74
CA LEU A 26 13.65 -11.57 -8.01
C LEU A 26 13.91 -11.84 -6.53
N SER A 27 14.75 -11.01 -5.92
CA SER A 27 15.02 -11.00 -4.48
C SER A 27 14.51 -9.70 -3.89
N GLN A 28 13.75 -9.79 -2.81
CA GLN A 28 13.17 -8.66 -2.12
C GLN A 28 13.40 -8.77 -0.62
N ILE A 29 13.64 -7.63 0.03
CA ILE A 29 13.59 -7.51 1.48
C ILE A 29 12.51 -6.51 1.88
N TRP A 30 11.65 -6.90 2.82
CA TRP A 30 10.49 -6.15 3.26
C TRP A 30 10.62 -5.88 4.76
N TYR A 31 10.77 -4.61 5.13
CA TYR A 31 10.76 -4.17 6.52
C TYR A 31 9.31 -3.84 6.91
N LYS A 32 8.86 -4.37 8.07
CA LYS A 32 7.49 -4.20 8.60
C LYS A 32 7.33 -2.83 9.25
N VAL A 33 7.68 -1.78 8.51
CA VAL A 33 7.61 -0.38 8.92
C VAL A 33 7.43 0.51 7.70
N GLY A 34 6.50 1.44 7.79
CA GLY A 34 6.17 2.44 6.78
C GLY A 34 5.57 3.67 7.43
N SER A 35 4.90 4.51 6.67
CA SER A 35 4.45 5.82 7.18
C SER A 35 3.42 5.75 8.31
N SER A 36 2.68 4.64 8.46
CA SER A 36 1.73 4.47 9.57
C SER A 36 2.38 4.40 10.95
N TYR A 37 3.67 4.11 11.01
CA TYR A 37 4.44 3.96 12.25
C TYR A 37 5.17 5.23 12.67
N GLU A 38 5.17 6.24 11.82
CA GLU A 38 5.97 7.46 12.01
C GLU A 38 5.34 8.39 13.06
N PRO A 39 6.13 8.85 14.04
CA PRO A 39 5.65 9.84 14.99
C PRO A 39 5.49 11.21 14.34
N LYS A 40 4.61 12.04 14.91
CA LYS A 40 4.46 13.44 14.50
C LYS A 40 5.79 14.19 14.62
N GLY A 41 6.08 15.03 13.64
CA GLY A 41 7.31 15.82 13.56
C GLY A 41 8.43 15.21 12.73
N ILE A 42 8.30 13.92 12.37
CA ILE A 42 9.25 13.23 11.47
C ILE A 42 8.54 12.37 10.41
N THR A 43 7.33 12.76 10.00
CA THR A 43 6.59 12.03 8.95
C THR A 43 7.37 12.05 7.63
N GLY A 44 7.31 10.94 6.89
CA GLY A 44 8.10 10.71 5.67
C GLY A 44 9.52 10.18 5.94
N ILE A 45 9.86 9.86 7.19
CA ILE A 45 11.20 9.39 7.53
C ILE A 45 11.49 8.00 6.95
N SER A 46 10.46 7.13 6.80
CA SER A 46 10.61 5.83 6.13
C SER A 46 10.94 6.01 4.65
N HIS A 47 10.27 6.94 3.97
CA HIS A 47 10.54 7.26 2.57
C HIS A 47 11.92 7.93 2.40
N MET A 48 12.30 8.82 3.31
CA MET A 48 13.65 9.40 3.30
C MET A 48 14.73 8.33 3.53
N LEU A 49 14.48 7.37 4.42
CA LEU A 49 15.40 6.25 4.63
C LEU A 49 15.47 5.35 3.39
N GLU A 50 14.37 5.13 2.68
CA GLU A 50 14.36 4.44 1.40
C GLU A 50 15.39 5.05 0.45
N HIS A 51 15.40 6.37 0.26
CA HIS A 51 16.38 7.08 -0.56
C HIS A 51 17.83 6.89 -0.05
N MET A 52 18.01 6.96 1.26
CA MET A 52 19.36 6.87 1.86
C MET A 52 19.94 5.45 1.78
N MET A 53 19.13 4.40 1.66
CA MET A 53 19.59 3.01 1.50
C MET A 53 20.42 2.79 0.23
N PHE A 54 20.34 3.69 -0.74
CA PHE A 54 21.12 3.66 -1.97
C PHE A 54 22.42 4.47 -1.92
N LYS A 55 22.73 5.10 -0.77
CA LYS A 55 23.89 6.01 -0.63
C LYS A 55 25.19 5.33 -0.20
N GLY A 56 25.12 4.07 0.19
CA GLY A 56 26.29 3.25 0.50
C GLY A 56 26.28 2.62 1.88
N THR A 57 27.13 1.62 2.02
CA THR A 57 27.44 0.89 3.27
C THR A 57 28.93 0.92 3.51
N SER A 58 29.43 0.38 4.61
CA SER A 58 30.89 0.24 4.80
C SER A 58 31.54 -0.70 3.78
N LYS A 59 30.76 -1.66 3.24
CA LYS A 59 31.24 -2.64 2.25
C LYS A 59 31.18 -2.12 0.83
N TYR A 60 30.19 -1.31 0.50
CA TYR A 60 29.94 -0.82 -0.85
C TYR A 60 29.70 0.69 -0.83
N THR A 61 30.47 1.46 -1.60
CA THR A 61 30.08 2.84 -1.90
C THR A 61 28.82 2.86 -2.76
N LYS A 62 28.19 4.02 -2.91
CA LYS A 62 27.08 4.23 -3.84
C LYS A 62 27.40 3.80 -5.28
N GLU A 63 28.60 4.21 -5.74
CA GLU A 63 29.11 3.91 -7.07
C GLU A 63 29.39 2.42 -7.23
N ASP A 64 29.93 1.76 -6.21
CA ASP A 64 30.18 0.30 -6.23
C ASP A 64 28.88 -0.49 -6.33
N MET A 65 27.84 -0.12 -5.55
CA MET A 65 26.55 -0.78 -5.61
C MET A 65 25.88 -0.64 -6.98
N ASN A 66 25.87 0.58 -7.53
CA ASN A 66 25.28 0.82 -8.84
C ASN A 66 26.04 0.06 -9.94
N SER A 67 27.37 0.14 -9.93
CA SER A 67 28.21 -0.58 -10.89
C SER A 67 28.06 -2.09 -10.77
N LEU A 68 27.92 -2.62 -9.55
CA LEU A 68 27.69 -4.05 -9.31
C LEU A 68 26.36 -4.49 -9.93
N VAL A 69 25.32 -3.70 -9.78
CA VAL A 69 24.00 -3.99 -10.35
C VAL A 69 24.06 -3.91 -11.89
N GLU A 70 24.53 -2.81 -12.43
CA GLU A 70 24.55 -2.56 -13.88
C GLU A 70 25.45 -3.55 -14.63
N ASN A 71 26.66 -3.79 -14.14
CA ASN A 71 27.63 -4.68 -14.79
C ASN A 71 27.20 -6.16 -14.80
N ASN A 72 26.29 -6.54 -13.89
CA ASN A 72 25.74 -7.89 -13.84
C ASN A 72 24.34 -7.99 -14.48
N GLY A 73 23.88 -6.92 -15.16
CA GLY A 73 22.59 -6.90 -15.86
C GLY A 73 21.40 -6.95 -14.89
N GLY A 74 21.57 -6.44 -13.68
CA GLY A 74 20.51 -6.34 -12.68
C GLY A 74 19.71 -5.05 -12.78
N VAL A 75 18.55 -5.06 -12.15
CA VAL A 75 17.72 -3.87 -11.93
C VAL A 75 17.39 -3.82 -10.46
N GLN A 76 17.49 -2.65 -9.84
CA GLN A 76 17.10 -2.45 -8.44
C GLN A 76 16.12 -1.30 -8.30
N ASN A 77 15.24 -1.40 -7.32
CA ASN A 77 14.35 -0.32 -6.92
C ASN A 77 13.85 -0.55 -5.49
N ALA A 78 13.06 0.39 -4.98
CA ALA A 78 12.42 0.32 -3.68
C ALA A 78 11.05 1.01 -3.71
N PHE A 79 10.26 0.79 -2.68
CA PHE A 79 9.04 1.54 -2.43
C PHE A 79 8.66 1.52 -0.95
N THR A 80 8.07 2.61 -0.50
CA THR A 80 7.50 2.76 0.83
C THR A 80 5.97 2.80 0.74
N SER A 81 5.31 2.10 1.65
CA SER A 81 3.87 2.09 1.83
C SER A 81 3.50 2.56 3.25
N PHE A 82 2.22 2.51 3.60
CA PHE A 82 1.78 2.75 4.97
C PHE A 82 2.33 1.73 5.96
N ASP A 83 2.36 0.46 5.58
CA ASP A 83 2.61 -0.67 6.51
C ASP A 83 4.00 -1.29 6.37
N TYR A 84 4.74 -0.99 5.31
CA TYR A 84 6.05 -1.57 5.01
C TYR A 84 6.88 -0.71 4.07
N THR A 85 8.20 -0.99 4.06
CA THR A 85 9.17 -0.50 3.07
C THR A 85 9.89 -1.68 2.46
N ALA A 86 10.00 -1.73 1.13
CA ALA A 86 10.57 -2.86 0.43
C ALA A 86 11.68 -2.43 -0.54
N TYR A 87 12.73 -3.24 -0.61
CA TYR A 87 13.84 -3.11 -1.55
C TYR A 87 13.92 -4.35 -2.38
N TYR A 88 14.20 -4.23 -3.68
CA TYR A 88 14.24 -5.40 -4.55
C TYR A 88 15.26 -5.28 -5.66
N GLN A 89 15.77 -6.45 -6.07
CA GLN A 89 16.63 -6.60 -7.24
C GLN A 89 16.13 -7.73 -8.11
N PHE A 90 16.16 -7.48 -9.41
CA PHE A 90 15.84 -8.44 -10.45
C PHE A 90 17.13 -8.81 -11.19
N TRP A 91 17.43 -10.12 -11.27
CA TRP A 91 18.68 -10.62 -11.78
C TRP A 91 18.52 -11.83 -12.71
N HIS A 92 19.59 -12.15 -13.46
CA HIS A 92 19.79 -13.52 -13.92
C HIS A 92 19.97 -14.44 -12.68
N LYS A 93 19.39 -15.65 -12.70
CA LYS A 93 19.34 -16.56 -11.51
C LYS A 93 20.68 -16.83 -10.82
N LYS A 94 21.80 -16.80 -11.56
CA LYS A 94 23.14 -17.01 -11.02
C LYS A 94 23.64 -15.90 -10.09
N ASN A 95 22.97 -14.75 -10.08
CA ASN A 95 23.39 -13.55 -9.37
C ASN A 95 22.58 -13.30 -8.06
N LEU A 96 21.81 -14.31 -7.57
CA LEU A 96 21.09 -14.19 -6.30
C LEU A 96 22.02 -13.79 -5.14
N GLU A 97 23.22 -14.34 -5.11
CA GLU A 97 24.21 -14.05 -4.07
C GLU A 97 24.59 -12.55 -4.00
N LEU A 98 24.69 -11.89 -5.15
CA LEU A 98 24.96 -10.44 -5.20
C LEU A 98 23.85 -9.64 -4.49
N SER A 99 22.58 -10.01 -4.72
CA SER A 99 21.46 -9.41 -4.05
C SER A 99 21.54 -9.56 -2.54
N LEU A 100 21.77 -10.77 -2.05
CA LEU A 100 21.85 -11.05 -0.63
C LEU A 100 23.03 -10.34 0.03
N SER A 101 24.16 -10.21 -0.68
CA SER A 101 25.33 -9.46 -0.21
C SER A 101 25.06 -7.96 -0.08
N ILE A 102 24.32 -7.36 -1.03
CA ILE A 102 23.92 -5.95 -0.96
C ILE A 102 22.96 -5.76 0.21
N GLU A 103 21.90 -6.55 0.29
CA GLU A 103 20.83 -6.36 1.29
C GLU A 103 21.29 -6.66 2.71
N SER A 104 22.14 -7.66 2.92
CA SER A 104 22.73 -7.91 4.25
C SER A 104 23.61 -6.75 4.71
N SER A 105 24.38 -6.15 3.79
CA SER A 105 25.19 -4.98 4.08
C SER A 105 24.33 -3.74 4.39
N ARG A 106 23.23 -3.52 3.62
CA ARG A 106 22.26 -2.45 3.89
C ARG A 106 21.55 -2.61 5.23
N MET A 107 21.23 -3.84 5.64
CA MET A 107 20.57 -4.12 6.91
C MET A 107 21.51 -3.94 8.12
N SER A 108 22.79 -4.22 7.98
CA SER A 108 23.72 -4.24 9.11
C SER A 108 24.58 -3.01 9.26
N ASP A 109 24.84 -2.27 8.18
CA ASP A 109 25.95 -1.32 8.18
C ASP A 109 25.78 -0.16 7.18
N LEU A 110 24.55 0.38 7.10
CA LEU A 110 24.26 1.56 6.32
C LEU A 110 25.05 2.76 6.80
N GLN A 111 25.68 3.48 5.88
CA GLN A 111 26.46 4.68 6.22
C GLN A 111 25.58 5.93 6.13
N PHE A 112 25.69 6.78 7.16
CA PHE A 112 24.94 8.03 7.25
C PHE A 112 25.90 9.23 7.21
N ASP A 113 25.86 9.98 6.11
CA ASP A 113 26.67 11.17 5.92
C ASP A 113 25.78 12.40 5.66
N ASP A 114 26.07 13.49 6.34
CA ASP A 114 25.42 14.78 6.14
C ASP A 114 25.58 15.32 4.71
N ASN A 115 26.68 14.98 4.03
CA ASN A 115 26.93 15.39 2.65
C ASN A 115 26.00 14.68 1.64
N GLU A 116 25.51 13.48 1.97
CA GLU A 116 24.49 12.76 1.19
C GLU A 116 23.07 13.12 1.65
N PHE A 117 22.85 13.22 2.97
CA PHE A 117 21.55 13.49 3.55
C PHE A 117 20.95 14.84 3.15
N LYS A 118 21.73 15.94 3.24
CA LYS A 118 21.22 17.29 2.97
C LYS A 118 20.79 17.50 1.51
N PRO A 119 21.54 17.03 0.49
CA PRO A 119 21.07 17.03 -0.88
C PRO A 119 19.85 16.17 -1.09
N GLU A 120 19.81 14.94 -0.51
CA GLU A 120 18.72 14.02 -0.71
C GLU A 120 17.40 14.52 -0.11
N LYS A 121 17.47 15.20 1.04
CA LYS A 121 16.29 15.87 1.60
C LYS A 121 15.68 16.90 0.65
N LYS A 122 16.51 17.60 -0.16
CA LYS A 122 16.01 18.50 -1.21
C LYS A 122 15.36 17.72 -2.36
N VAL A 123 15.93 16.55 -2.72
CA VAL A 123 15.32 15.67 -3.75
C VAL A 123 13.94 15.22 -3.31
N VAL A 124 13.78 14.77 -2.06
CA VAL A 124 12.47 14.38 -1.51
C VAL A 124 11.48 15.55 -1.49
N LEU A 125 11.93 16.78 -1.16
CA LEU A 125 11.08 17.98 -1.22
C LEU A 125 10.64 18.30 -2.66
N GLU A 126 11.52 18.15 -3.65
CA GLU A 126 11.16 18.32 -5.06
C GLU A 126 10.23 17.21 -5.55
N GLU A 127 10.43 15.98 -5.11
CA GLU A 127 9.51 14.89 -5.39
C GLU A 127 8.12 15.17 -4.82
N ARG A 128 8.04 15.70 -3.58
CA ARG A 128 6.78 16.13 -2.98
C ARG A 128 6.11 17.23 -3.82
N ASN A 129 6.87 18.25 -4.28
CA ASN A 129 6.34 19.26 -5.19
C ASN A 129 5.69 18.60 -6.42
N LEU A 130 6.46 17.78 -7.13
CA LEU A 130 6.04 17.18 -8.39
C LEU A 130 4.86 16.18 -8.24
N ARG A 131 4.80 15.44 -7.13
CA ARG A 131 3.80 14.37 -6.94
C ARG A 131 2.55 14.84 -6.22
N VAL A 132 2.66 15.84 -5.34
CA VAL A 132 1.57 16.24 -4.44
C VAL A 132 1.28 17.74 -4.55
N ASP A 133 2.25 18.60 -4.21
CA ASP A 133 1.98 20.01 -3.98
C ASP A 133 1.57 20.76 -5.26
N ASP A 134 2.09 20.36 -6.42
CA ASP A 134 1.76 20.92 -7.74
C ASP A 134 0.58 20.22 -8.42
N LYS A 135 0.00 19.19 -7.79
CA LYS A 135 -1.13 18.44 -8.33
C LYS A 135 -2.34 18.56 -7.43
N ALA A 136 -3.32 19.34 -7.88
CA ALA A 136 -4.52 19.64 -7.10
C ALA A 136 -5.25 18.40 -6.60
N PHE A 137 -5.40 17.37 -7.44
CA PHE A 137 -6.05 16.12 -7.06
C PHE A 137 -5.26 15.34 -5.99
N SER A 138 -3.95 15.17 -6.16
CA SER A 138 -3.10 14.47 -5.18
C SER A 138 -3.06 15.21 -3.85
N PHE A 139 -2.98 16.54 -3.89
CA PHE A 139 -3.06 17.38 -2.69
C PHE A 139 -4.41 17.23 -1.99
N ALA A 140 -5.52 17.26 -2.74
CA ALA A 140 -6.86 17.08 -2.17
C ALA A 140 -7.03 15.68 -1.56
N PHE A 141 -6.51 14.62 -2.22
CA PHE A 141 -6.55 13.27 -1.69
C PHE A 141 -5.74 13.12 -0.38
N GLU A 142 -4.58 13.75 -0.31
CA GLU A 142 -3.79 13.83 0.94
C GLU A 142 -4.59 14.49 2.08
N GLN A 143 -5.27 15.60 1.78
CA GLN A 143 -6.10 16.29 2.78
C GLN A 143 -7.36 15.48 3.14
N PHE A 144 -7.92 14.73 2.19
CA PHE A 144 -9.01 13.80 2.43
C PHE A 144 -8.59 12.68 3.41
N MET A 145 -7.43 12.06 3.18
CA MET A 145 -6.88 11.04 4.09
C MET A 145 -6.62 11.60 5.49
N LYS A 146 -6.04 12.80 5.57
CA LYS A 146 -5.85 13.51 6.84
C LYS A 146 -7.18 13.74 7.58
N LEU A 147 -8.23 14.14 6.87
CA LEU A 147 -9.56 14.35 7.43
C LEU A 147 -10.20 13.04 7.91
N ALA A 148 -10.01 11.95 7.14
CA ALA A 148 -10.56 10.64 7.45
C ALA A 148 -9.88 9.96 8.63
N TYR A 149 -8.57 10.00 8.71
CA TYR A 149 -7.78 9.29 9.71
C TYR A 149 -7.39 10.15 10.93
N LYS A 150 -7.45 11.47 10.83
CA LYS A 150 -7.09 12.44 11.89
C LYS A 150 -5.70 12.17 12.47
N ASP A 151 -5.65 11.61 13.68
CA ASP A 151 -4.44 11.37 14.46
C ASP A 151 -4.03 9.89 14.48
N THR A 152 -4.63 9.06 13.64
CA THR A 152 -4.27 7.64 13.52
C THR A 152 -3.14 7.44 12.51
N GLY A 153 -2.51 6.27 12.48
CA GLY A 153 -1.29 6.03 11.72
C GLY A 153 -1.32 6.45 10.24
N ARG A 154 -2.48 6.41 9.57
CA ARG A 154 -2.61 6.75 8.14
C ARG A 154 -2.98 8.21 7.85
N TYR A 155 -2.94 9.09 8.85
CA TYR A 155 -3.21 10.52 8.64
C TYR A 155 -2.11 11.25 7.87
N ALA A 156 -0.87 10.75 7.96
CA ALA A 156 0.28 11.32 7.29
C ALA A 156 0.51 10.69 5.91
N PRO A 157 0.89 11.48 4.90
CA PRO A 157 1.24 10.95 3.60
C PRO A 157 2.54 10.14 3.67
N ILE A 158 2.70 9.17 2.77
CA ILE A 158 3.90 8.32 2.69
C ILE A 158 5.16 9.16 2.51
N ILE A 159 5.09 10.20 1.68
CA ILE A 159 6.23 11.11 1.45
C ILE A 159 6.52 12.03 2.65
N GLY A 160 5.58 12.16 3.60
CA GLY A 160 5.67 13.03 4.77
C GLY A 160 5.11 14.44 4.54
N TRP A 161 4.76 15.10 5.64
CA TRP A 161 4.40 16.53 5.58
C TRP A 161 5.64 17.37 5.26
N ARG A 162 5.47 18.40 4.43
CA ARG A 162 6.54 19.32 4.05
C ARG A 162 7.31 19.86 5.26
N GLU A 163 6.58 20.33 6.27
CA GLU A 163 7.16 20.90 7.49
C GLU A 163 8.03 19.88 8.23
N ASP A 164 7.61 18.62 8.32
CA ASP A 164 8.38 17.57 8.96
C ASP A 164 9.66 17.26 8.15
N ILE A 165 9.55 17.14 6.81
CA ILE A 165 10.69 16.89 5.93
C ILE A 165 11.74 18.01 6.07
N GLU A 166 11.32 19.27 6.14
CA GLU A 166 12.22 20.41 6.31
C GLU A 166 12.97 20.40 7.64
N ASN A 167 12.37 19.84 8.70
CA ASN A 167 12.84 19.94 10.07
C ASN A 167 13.58 18.72 10.62
N TYR A 168 13.31 17.48 10.15
CA TYR A 168 14.00 16.33 10.71
C TYR A 168 15.49 16.28 10.37
N LYS A 169 16.27 15.63 11.23
CA LYS A 169 17.74 15.62 11.24
C LYS A 169 18.25 14.22 10.86
N LEU A 170 19.51 14.15 10.50
CA LEU A 170 20.22 12.89 10.25
C LEU A 170 20.12 11.92 11.45
N GLU A 171 20.09 12.44 12.66
CA GLU A 171 19.95 11.62 13.88
C GLU A 171 18.60 10.93 13.99
N ASP A 172 17.51 11.60 13.57
CA ASP A 172 16.17 10.98 13.52
C ASP A 172 16.16 9.78 12.58
N LEU A 173 16.84 9.92 11.43
CA LEU A 173 16.97 8.84 10.44
C LEU A 173 17.82 7.66 10.95
N LYS A 174 18.94 7.93 11.65
CA LYS A 174 19.77 6.90 12.29
C LYS A 174 18.98 6.12 13.33
N ASN A 175 18.24 6.83 14.18
CA ASN A 175 17.40 6.20 15.21
C ASN A 175 16.30 5.33 14.57
N TRP A 176 15.66 5.81 13.49
CA TRP A 176 14.66 5.07 12.74
C TRP A 176 15.22 3.78 12.13
N TYR A 177 16.39 3.88 11.51
CA TYR A 177 17.08 2.71 10.96
C TYR A 177 17.45 1.69 12.05
N GLN A 178 18.08 2.12 13.14
CA GLN A 178 18.50 1.24 14.23
C GLN A 178 17.32 0.52 14.91
N GLN A 179 16.18 1.21 14.99
CA GLN A 179 14.98 0.65 15.61
C GLN A 179 14.27 -0.36 14.70
N HIS A 180 14.17 -0.08 13.40
CA HIS A 180 13.26 -0.81 12.51
C HIS A 180 13.93 -1.70 11.47
N TYR A 181 15.20 -1.45 11.11
CA TYR A 181 15.88 -2.20 10.04
C TYR A 181 16.72 -3.33 10.64
N ALA A 182 16.02 -4.40 11.03
CA ALA A 182 16.62 -5.57 11.67
C ALA A 182 15.94 -6.87 11.22
N PRO A 183 16.62 -8.04 11.34
CA PRO A 183 16.11 -9.33 10.90
C PRO A 183 14.71 -9.67 11.45
N ASN A 184 14.46 -9.41 12.72
CA ASN A 184 13.18 -9.72 13.37
C ASN A 184 12.03 -8.77 12.94
N ASN A 185 12.31 -7.71 12.19
CA ASN A 185 11.33 -6.83 11.57
C ASN A 185 11.28 -6.96 10.05
N ALA A 186 11.89 -7.99 9.47
CA ALA A 186 12.00 -8.15 8.04
C ALA A 186 11.47 -9.48 7.53
N ASN A 187 11.10 -9.50 6.25
CA ASN A 187 10.84 -10.70 5.47
C ASN A 187 11.70 -10.67 4.21
N ILE A 188 12.31 -11.78 3.84
CA ILE A 188 12.96 -11.97 2.53
C ILE A 188 12.02 -12.77 1.64
N ILE A 189 11.81 -12.27 0.43
CA ILE A 189 11.02 -12.94 -0.61
C ILE A 189 11.97 -13.24 -1.78
N ILE A 190 12.07 -14.50 -2.18
CA ILE A 190 12.86 -14.92 -3.35
C ILE A 190 11.92 -15.65 -4.30
N ALA A 191 11.82 -15.17 -5.53
CA ALA A 191 10.99 -15.80 -6.56
C ALA A 191 11.78 -15.95 -7.85
N GLY A 192 11.70 -17.12 -8.53
CA GLY A 192 12.36 -17.35 -9.80
C GLY A 192 12.89 -18.75 -10.00
N ASP A 193 13.80 -18.90 -10.96
CA ASP A 193 14.42 -20.18 -11.31
C ASP A 193 15.57 -20.53 -10.35
N ILE A 194 15.18 -20.93 -9.14
CA ILE A 194 16.08 -21.24 -8.03
C ILE A 194 15.66 -22.51 -7.30
N ASP A 195 16.59 -23.17 -6.62
CA ASP A 195 16.30 -24.25 -5.68
C ASP A 195 15.98 -23.66 -4.30
N PRO A 196 14.82 -23.97 -3.69
CA PRO A 196 14.42 -23.37 -2.42
C PRO A 196 15.36 -23.68 -1.26
N LYS A 197 15.93 -24.90 -1.20
CA LYS A 197 16.84 -25.27 -0.10
C LYS A 197 18.19 -24.58 -0.24
N GLN A 198 18.76 -24.57 -1.45
CA GLN A 198 20.02 -23.87 -1.71
C GLN A 198 19.88 -22.36 -1.46
N SER A 199 18.77 -21.78 -1.90
CA SER A 199 18.49 -20.36 -1.65
C SER A 199 18.35 -20.05 -0.15
N PHE A 200 17.73 -20.93 0.62
CA PHE A 200 17.63 -20.77 2.08
C PHE A 200 19.02 -20.82 2.75
N GLU A 201 19.87 -21.81 2.41
CA GLU A 201 21.22 -21.89 2.97
C GLU A 201 22.04 -20.63 2.61
N LEU A 202 21.89 -20.11 1.41
CA LEU A 202 22.56 -18.88 1.00
C LEU A 202 22.06 -17.67 1.82
N VAL A 203 20.74 -17.52 2.02
CA VAL A 203 20.21 -16.47 2.93
C VAL A 203 20.76 -16.61 4.34
N LYS A 204 20.81 -17.83 4.85
CA LYS A 204 21.36 -18.11 6.19
C LYS A 204 22.82 -17.66 6.30
N GLU A 205 23.65 -17.92 5.31
CA GLU A 205 25.06 -17.49 5.28
C GLU A 205 25.19 -15.96 5.42
N TYR A 206 24.35 -15.19 4.75
CA TYR A 206 24.45 -13.73 4.75
C TYR A 206 23.77 -13.03 5.94
N PHE A 207 22.74 -13.65 6.54
CA PHE A 207 21.88 -12.94 7.50
C PHE A 207 21.86 -13.50 8.92
N GLN A 208 22.32 -14.74 9.17
CA GLN A 208 22.16 -15.38 10.48
C GLN A 208 22.86 -14.64 11.63
N ASP A 209 24.00 -13.99 11.35
CA ASP A 209 24.83 -13.31 12.34
C ASP A 209 24.42 -11.84 12.55
N ILE A 210 23.47 -11.32 11.78
CA ILE A 210 22.93 -9.96 11.98
C ILE A 210 22.06 -9.98 13.24
N PRO A 211 22.34 -9.10 14.23
CA PRO A 211 21.63 -9.13 15.50
C PRO A 211 20.18 -8.65 15.36
N ARG A 212 19.34 -9.11 16.28
CA ARG A 212 17.97 -8.59 16.45
C ARG A 212 18.00 -7.19 17.04
N SER A 213 17.02 -6.36 16.70
CA SER A 213 16.76 -5.12 17.44
C SER A 213 15.63 -5.32 18.46
N SER A 214 15.59 -4.43 19.46
CA SER A 214 14.42 -4.32 20.33
C SER A 214 13.39 -3.46 19.61
N ILE A 215 12.43 -4.13 18.97
CA ILE A 215 11.35 -3.44 18.26
C ILE A 215 10.30 -3.04 19.30
N GLU A 216 10.11 -1.76 19.49
CA GLU A 216 8.97 -1.29 20.25
C GLU A 216 7.69 -1.56 19.47
N ASN A 217 6.71 -2.19 20.12
CA ASN A 217 5.37 -2.30 19.56
C ASN A 217 4.75 -0.89 19.52
N ILE A 218 4.92 -0.20 18.41
CA ILE A 218 4.19 1.04 18.17
C ILE A 218 2.72 0.64 18.02
N GLN A 219 1.91 0.96 19.02
CA GLN A 219 0.47 0.86 18.90
C GLN A 219 0.01 1.96 17.97
N THR A 220 -0.35 1.59 16.76
CA THR A 220 -1.08 2.48 15.87
C THR A 220 -2.46 2.72 16.49
N ASN A 221 -2.79 3.98 16.73
CA ASN A 221 -4.17 4.32 17.12
C ASN A 221 -5.08 4.00 15.94
N GLU A 222 -5.88 2.95 16.08
CA GLU A 222 -6.80 2.53 15.02
C GLU A 222 -7.89 3.59 14.82
N PRO A 223 -8.29 3.85 13.57
CA PRO A 223 -9.40 4.73 13.26
C PRO A 223 -10.70 4.18 13.88
N ARG A 224 -11.57 5.07 14.33
CA ARG A 224 -12.85 4.68 14.92
C ARG A 224 -13.97 4.82 13.90
N PHE A 225 -14.87 3.82 13.88
CA PHE A 225 -16.13 3.92 13.14
C PHE A 225 -17.07 4.95 13.80
N ASN A 226 -17.95 5.55 13.01
CA ASN A 226 -19.07 6.38 13.47
C ASN A 226 -18.66 7.57 14.37
N VAL A 227 -17.59 8.26 13.97
CA VAL A 227 -17.09 9.43 14.73
C VAL A 227 -17.74 10.75 14.33
N GLY A 228 -18.79 10.71 13.52
CA GLY A 228 -19.51 11.86 12.97
C GLY A 228 -19.08 12.23 11.55
N TYR A 229 -20.01 12.82 10.81
CA TYR A 229 -19.77 13.33 9.45
C TYR A 229 -18.64 14.34 9.43
N ARG A 230 -17.70 14.16 8.50
CA ARG A 230 -16.58 15.09 8.26
C ARG A 230 -16.65 15.60 6.85
N TYR A 231 -16.51 16.90 6.71
CA TYR A 231 -16.59 17.56 5.41
C TYR A 231 -15.53 18.66 5.29
N SER A 232 -14.96 18.78 4.10
CA SER A 232 -14.06 19.87 3.73
C SER A 232 -14.20 20.22 2.26
N GLN A 233 -13.91 21.49 1.94
CA GLN A 233 -13.74 21.94 0.56
C GLN A 233 -12.33 22.47 0.38
N ILE A 234 -11.74 22.19 -0.77
CA ILE A 234 -10.40 22.65 -1.13
C ILE A 234 -10.43 23.28 -2.50
N LYS A 235 -9.82 24.45 -2.61
CA LYS A 235 -9.43 25.06 -3.86
C LYS A 235 -7.92 25.10 -3.94
N LYS A 236 -7.35 24.48 -4.95
CA LYS A 236 -5.90 24.38 -5.15
C LYS A 236 -5.57 24.73 -6.60
N SER A 237 -4.97 25.89 -6.79
CA SER A 237 -4.61 26.41 -8.12
C SER A 237 -3.18 25.96 -8.53
N PRO A 238 -2.93 25.68 -9.83
CA PRO A 238 -3.92 25.64 -10.90
C PRO A 238 -4.73 24.33 -10.88
N ASN A 239 -6.04 24.42 -11.13
CA ASN A 239 -6.89 23.23 -11.19
C ASN A 239 -8.09 23.43 -12.16
N GLU A 240 -8.18 22.59 -13.16
CA GLU A 240 -9.27 22.60 -14.15
C GLU A 240 -10.36 21.56 -13.83
N THR A 241 -10.19 20.76 -12.76
CA THR A 241 -11.02 19.59 -12.47
C THR A 241 -11.70 19.74 -11.13
N SER A 242 -13.02 19.58 -11.08
CA SER A 242 -13.76 19.43 -9.83
C SER A 242 -13.97 17.96 -9.50
N ALA A 243 -13.85 17.59 -8.20
CA ALA A 243 -14.01 16.22 -7.79
C ALA A 243 -14.65 16.09 -6.39
N VAL A 244 -15.40 15.00 -6.20
CA VAL A 244 -15.92 14.56 -4.90
C VAL A 244 -15.16 13.31 -4.45
N MET A 245 -14.63 13.33 -3.25
CA MET A 245 -14.02 12.19 -2.56
C MET A 245 -14.88 11.85 -1.36
N MET A 246 -15.38 10.62 -1.29
CA MET A 246 -16.18 10.12 -0.17
C MET A 246 -15.53 8.87 0.41
N GLY A 247 -15.47 8.76 1.73
CA GLY A 247 -14.84 7.61 2.37
C GLY A 247 -15.58 7.14 3.62
N TYR A 248 -15.56 5.84 3.81
CA TYR A 248 -16.13 5.15 4.96
C TYR A 248 -15.05 4.28 5.59
N ILE A 249 -14.75 4.47 6.88
CA ILE A 249 -13.81 3.58 7.58
C ILE A 249 -14.42 2.18 7.67
N THR A 250 -13.64 1.18 7.33
CA THR A 250 -14.08 -0.22 7.20
C THR A 250 -13.02 -1.17 7.75
N PRO A 251 -13.40 -2.39 8.21
CA PRO A 251 -12.42 -3.38 8.65
C PRO A 251 -11.55 -3.88 7.50
N SER A 252 -10.40 -4.41 7.83
CA SER A 252 -9.54 -5.20 6.95
C SER A 252 -9.45 -6.65 7.43
N LEU A 253 -8.72 -7.52 6.72
CA LEU A 253 -8.45 -8.89 7.16
C LEU A 253 -7.56 -8.96 8.40
N THR A 254 -6.86 -7.90 8.77
CA THR A 254 -6.06 -7.86 9.99
C THR A 254 -6.88 -7.47 11.23
N THR A 255 -8.03 -6.83 11.05
CA THR A 255 -8.93 -6.42 12.14
C THR A 255 -10.14 -7.32 12.28
N ASP A 256 -10.57 -7.98 11.20
CA ASP A 256 -11.77 -8.82 11.18
C ASP A 256 -11.56 -10.08 10.32
N TYR A 257 -10.53 -10.86 10.67
CA TYR A 257 -10.10 -12.02 9.89
C TYR A 257 -11.16 -13.12 9.79
N ASN A 258 -11.94 -13.31 10.84
CA ASN A 258 -12.92 -14.40 10.94
C ASN A 258 -14.29 -14.06 10.38
N ASP A 259 -14.54 -12.80 10.02
CA ASP A 259 -15.81 -12.36 9.45
C ASP A 259 -15.72 -12.26 7.92
N ASN A 260 -16.89 -12.31 7.28
CA ASN A 260 -17.02 -12.11 5.85
C ASN A 260 -17.03 -10.63 5.44
N ASP A 261 -17.03 -9.68 6.39
CA ASP A 261 -17.13 -8.25 6.10
C ASP A 261 -16.04 -7.77 5.15
N PRO A 262 -14.73 -8.08 5.32
CA PRO A 262 -13.71 -7.64 4.36
C PRO A 262 -13.91 -8.17 2.94
N TYR A 263 -14.38 -9.43 2.81
CA TYR A 263 -14.65 -10.02 1.51
C TYR A 263 -15.91 -9.44 0.86
N ALA A 264 -16.95 -9.17 1.65
CA ALA A 264 -18.15 -8.53 1.18
C ALA A 264 -17.91 -7.08 0.74
N LEU A 265 -17.05 -6.34 1.43
CA LEU A 265 -16.62 -4.99 1.05
C LEU A 265 -15.82 -4.99 -0.26
N MET A 266 -14.95 -5.98 -0.48
CA MET A 266 -14.21 -6.14 -1.74
C MET A 266 -15.16 -6.39 -2.92
N ILE A 267 -16.19 -7.23 -2.73
CA ILE A 267 -17.23 -7.46 -3.74
C ILE A 267 -18.07 -6.20 -3.94
N LEU A 268 -18.45 -5.51 -2.87
CA LEU A 268 -19.22 -4.27 -2.92
C LEU A 268 -18.49 -3.18 -3.68
N SER A 269 -17.16 -3.04 -3.50
CA SER A 269 -16.34 -2.10 -4.25
C SER A 269 -16.47 -2.35 -5.76
N ASN A 270 -16.34 -3.61 -6.21
CA ASN A 270 -16.51 -3.94 -7.63
C ASN A 270 -17.94 -3.68 -8.14
N ILE A 271 -18.96 -3.96 -7.34
CA ILE A 271 -20.36 -3.71 -7.72
C ILE A 271 -20.68 -2.23 -7.83
N LEU A 272 -20.17 -1.39 -6.90
CA LEU A 272 -20.48 0.04 -6.88
C LEU A 272 -19.73 0.82 -7.94
N GLY A 273 -18.40 0.69 -8.04
CA GLY A 273 -17.58 1.55 -8.90
C GLY A 273 -16.43 0.87 -9.64
N GLY A 274 -16.06 -0.37 -9.28
CA GLY A 274 -14.83 -1.02 -9.75
C GLY A 274 -14.85 -1.55 -11.21
N ALA A 275 -15.88 -1.27 -12.00
CA ALA A 275 -15.98 -1.73 -13.40
C ALA A 275 -16.95 -0.85 -14.21
N ASP A 276 -16.81 -0.87 -15.53
CA ASP A 276 -17.69 -0.13 -16.46
C ASP A 276 -19.19 -0.44 -16.28
N ALA A 277 -19.52 -1.66 -15.89
CA ALA A 277 -20.89 -2.09 -15.65
C ALA A 277 -21.32 -1.96 -14.17
N SER A 278 -20.55 -1.23 -13.36
CA SER A 278 -20.88 -0.95 -11.96
C SER A 278 -22.05 0.03 -11.83
N ILE A 279 -22.67 0.04 -10.66
CA ILE A 279 -23.90 0.81 -10.43
C ILE A 279 -23.67 2.32 -10.60
N LEU A 280 -22.60 2.84 -9.99
CA LEU A 280 -22.27 4.27 -10.04
C LEU A 280 -21.88 4.72 -11.45
N GLN A 281 -21.09 3.92 -12.18
CA GLN A 281 -20.73 4.20 -13.57
C GLN A 281 -21.97 4.28 -14.47
N GLN A 282 -22.89 3.33 -14.33
CA GLN A 282 -24.11 3.33 -15.14
C GLN A 282 -25.00 4.53 -14.83
N LYS A 283 -25.24 4.80 -13.53
CA LYS A 283 -26.19 5.84 -13.12
C LYS A 283 -25.64 7.27 -13.27
N ILE A 284 -24.42 7.52 -12.82
CA ILE A 284 -23.86 8.87 -12.70
C ILE A 284 -23.15 9.31 -13.98
N VAL A 285 -22.39 8.39 -14.61
CA VAL A 285 -21.62 8.72 -15.81
C VAL A 285 -22.49 8.55 -17.06
N ARG A 286 -23.14 7.37 -17.23
CA ARG A 286 -23.82 7.06 -18.50
C ARG A 286 -25.25 7.57 -18.58
N GLU A 287 -26.05 7.46 -17.52
CA GLU A 287 -27.46 7.88 -17.54
C GLU A 287 -27.59 9.39 -17.25
N ASP A 288 -27.03 9.86 -16.12
CA ASP A 288 -27.21 11.24 -15.68
C ASP A 288 -26.16 12.22 -16.24
N ASN A 289 -25.01 11.71 -16.73
CA ASN A 289 -23.89 12.48 -17.29
C ASN A 289 -23.34 13.57 -16.33
N LEU A 290 -23.37 13.31 -15.01
CA LEU A 290 -22.89 14.25 -13.99
C LEU A 290 -21.36 14.23 -13.85
N CYS A 291 -20.73 13.09 -14.14
CA CYS A 291 -19.29 12.88 -14.01
C CYS A 291 -18.69 12.31 -15.29
N CYS A 292 -17.42 12.63 -15.56
CA CYS A 292 -16.66 11.96 -16.61
C CYS A 292 -16.02 10.65 -16.10
N HIS A 293 -15.84 10.53 -14.79
CA HIS A 293 -15.31 9.32 -14.14
C HIS A 293 -15.85 9.17 -12.72
N ILE A 294 -16.13 7.94 -12.33
CA ILE A 294 -16.41 7.57 -10.94
C ILE A 294 -15.87 6.17 -10.69
N ASP A 295 -15.23 5.97 -9.56
CA ASP A 295 -14.75 4.66 -9.12
C ASP A 295 -15.05 4.43 -7.64
N SER A 296 -14.82 3.19 -7.19
CA SER A 296 -14.77 2.87 -5.78
C SER A 296 -13.66 1.85 -5.50
N GLU A 297 -12.89 2.11 -4.46
CA GLU A 297 -11.74 1.33 -4.06
C GLU A 297 -11.84 0.89 -2.61
N TYR A 298 -11.39 -0.34 -2.35
CA TYR A 298 -11.23 -0.90 -1.02
C TYR A 298 -10.21 -2.03 -1.06
N SER A 299 -9.28 -2.07 -0.09
CA SER A 299 -8.32 -3.15 0.06
C SER A 299 -8.51 -3.87 1.40
N PRO A 300 -8.79 -5.19 1.41
CA PRO A 300 -8.80 -5.96 2.66
C PRO A 300 -7.40 -6.27 3.19
N PHE A 301 -6.34 -6.04 2.39
CA PHE A 301 -4.96 -6.44 2.68
C PHE A 301 -4.16 -5.26 3.22
N THR A 302 -4.59 -4.71 4.33
CA THR A 302 -3.91 -3.62 5.04
C THR A 302 -3.79 -3.95 6.52
N LYS A 303 -2.85 -3.33 7.22
CA LYS A 303 -2.75 -3.45 8.67
C LYS A 303 -3.65 -2.41 9.33
N GLY A 304 -4.49 -2.88 10.27
CA GLY A 304 -5.51 -2.04 10.88
C GLY A 304 -6.71 -1.80 9.95
N GLU A 305 -7.54 -0.84 10.32
CA GLU A 305 -8.72 -0.45 9.55
C GLU A 305 -8.32 0.19 8.22
N ASP A 306 -9.16 0.01 7.20
CA ASP A 306 -9.02 0.65 5.89
C ASP A 306 -10.17 1.64 5.65
N ILE A 307 -10.07 2.37 4.56
CA ILE A 307 -11.12 3.27 4.10
C ILE A 307 -11.67 2.80 2.75
N PHE A 308 -12.99 2.60 2.67
CA PHE A 308 -13.67 2.40 1.41
C PHE A 308 -13.88 3.77 0.76
N VAL A 309 -13.22 4.04 -0.36
CA VAL A 309 -13.23 5.33 -1.03
C VAL A 309 -14.13 5.28 -2.27
N ILE A 310 -14.89 6.34 -2.51
CA ILE A 310 -15.58 6.63 -3.77
C ILE A 310 -15.05 7.95 -4.27
N THR A 311 -14.53 7.97 -5.50
CA THR A 311 -14.00 9.17 -6.16
C THR A 311 -14.82 9.47 -7.41
N ALA A 312 -15.34 10.69 -7.52
CA ALA A 312 -16.10 11.16 -8.67
C ALA A 312 -15.47 12.44 -9.25
N ILE A 313 -15.13 12.40 -10.53
CA ILE A 313 -14.63 13.57 -11.28
C ILE A 313 -15.80 14.17 -12.02
N ALA A 314 -16.17 15.38 -11.65
CA ALA A 314 -17.34 16.08 -12.19
C ALA A 314 -17.17 16.46 -13.66
N ASN A 315 -18.25 16.42 -14.41
CA ASN A 315 -18.33 17.12 -15.69
C ASN A 315 -18.32 18.65 -15.47
N GLN A 316 -18.06 19.39 -16.54
CA GLN A 316 -17.96 20.84 -16.48
C GLN A 316 -19.26 21.44 -15.93
N ASP A 317 -19.12 22.33 -14.96
CA ASP A 317 -20.19 23.12 -14.34
C ASP A 317 -21.23 22.33 -13.50
N GLU A 318 -20.98 21.05 -13.21
CA GLU A 318 -21.84 20.28 -12.33
C GLU A 318 -21.57 20.58 -10.83
N SER A 319 -22.64 20.62 -10.02
CA SER A 319 -22.54 20.84 -8.58
C SER A 319 -21.99 19.60 -7.86
N LEU A 320 -20.92 19.78 -7.09
CA LEU A 320 -20.31 18.71 -6.31
C LEU A 320 -21.26 18.21 -5.20
N GLU A 321 -22.07 19.10 -4.63
CA GLU A 321 -23.12 18.76 -3.66
C GLU A 321 -24.15 17.85 -4.32
N SER A 322 -24.61 18.18 -5.53
CA SER A 322 -25.59 17.37 -6.29
C SER A 322 -25.03 15.98 -6.62
N ILE A 323 -23.75 15.90 -6.98
CA ILE A 323 -23.07 14.62 -7.23
C ILE A 323 -22.99 13.79 -5.94
N GLN A 324 -22.58 14.38 -4.83
CA GLN A 324 -22.56 13.69 -3.53
C GLN A 324 -23.95 13.19 -3.13
N ASP A 325 -24.97 14.03 -3.19
CA ASP A 325 -26.35 13.67 -2.86
C ASP A 325 -26.85 12.52 -3.76
N LYS A 326 -26.49 12.53 -5.02
CA LYS A 326 -26.83 11.46 -5.97
C LYS A 326 -26.14 10.14 -5.59
N ILE A 327 -24.85 10.17 -5.22
CA ILE A 327 -24.13 8.97 -4.74
C ILE A 327 -24.79 8.43 -3.47
N GLU A 328 -25.07 9.28 -2.48
CA GLU A 328 -25.76 8.91 -1.24
C GLU A 328 -27.16 8.31 -1.49
N SER A 329 -27.91 8.89 -2.44
CA SER A 329 -29.23 8.39 -2.87
C SER A 329 -29.12 6.99 -3.51
N ILE A 330 -28.14 6.77 -4.40
CA ILE A 330 -27.90 5.46 -5.02
C ILE A 330 -27.53 4.42 -3.96
N ILE A 331 -26.63 4.75 -3.03
CA ILE A 331 -26.27 3.86 -1.91
C ILE A 331 -27.50 3.50 -1.07
N THR A 332 -28.34 4.48 -0.76
CA THR A 332 -29.59 4.30 -0.02
C THR A 332 -30.56 3.37 -0.78
N ASN A 333 -30.69 3.57 -2.08
CA ASN A 333 -31.52 2.69 -2.92
C ASN A 333 -30.99 1.24 -2.93
N VAL A 334 -29.68 1.04 -3.06
CA VAL A 334 -29.07 -0.31 -3.03
C VAL A 334 -29.28 -0.98 -1.67
N LYS A 335 -29.28 -0.22 -0.56
CA LYS A 335 -29.66 -0.75 0.76
C LYS A 335 -31.10 -1.28 0.79
N GLN A 336 -32.03 -0.61 0.13
CA GLN A 336 -33.45 -1.00 0.12
C GLN A 336 -33.73 -2.15 -0.84
N THR A 337 -33.15 -2.11 -2.04
CA THR A 337 -33.44 -3.07 -3.11
C THR A 337 -32.56 -4.31 -3.09
N LYS A 338 -31.42 -4.27 -2.38
CA LYS A 338 -30.29 -5.19 -2.42
C LYS A 338 -29.65 -5.30 -3.83
N VAL A 339 -28.47 -5.89 -3.88
CA VAL A 339 -27.83 -6.26 -5.14
C VAL A 339 -28.46 -7.52 -5.73
N THR A 340 -28.40 -7.66 -7.05
CA THR A 340 -28.90 -8.87 -7.72
C THR A 340 -27.87 -10.00 -7.70
N GLN A 341 -28.31 -11.26 -7.84
CA GLN A 341 -27.40 -12.40 -7.96
C GLN A 341 -26.44 -12.22 -9.15
N THR A 342 -26.92 -11.70 -10.27
CA THR A 342 -26.09 -11.44 -11.46
C THR A 342 -24.97 -10.43 -11.17
N GLN A 343 -25.22 -9.38 -10.38
CA GLN A 343 -24.20 -8.42 -9.97
C GLN A 343 -23.16 -9.07 -9.05
N LEU A 344 -23.61 -9.87 -8.09
CA LEU A 344 -22.73 -10.60 -7.17
C LEU A 344 -21.82 -11.58 -7.95
N ASP A 345 -22.40 -12.41 -8.81
CA ASP A 345 -21.65 -13.41 -9.57
C ASP A 345 -20.65 -12.78 -10.52
N ARG A 346 -21.04 -11.68 -11.19
CA ARG A 346 -20.14 -10.91 -12.03
C ARG A 346 -18.94 -10.34 -11.25
N ALA A 347 -19.19 -9.72 -10.10
CA ALA A 347 -18.14 -9.17 -9.27
C ALA A 347 -17.13 -10.24 -8.83
N LYS A 348 -17.62 -11.41 -8.39
CA LYS A 348 -16.78 -12.56 -8.05
C LYS A 348 -15.90 -13.01 -9.21
N VAL A 349 -16.46 -13.09 -10.42
CA VAL A 349 -15.72 -13.50 -11.62
C VAL A 349 -14.67 -12.45 -11.99
N VAL A 350 -15.02 -11.17 -12.00
CA VAL A 350 -14.08 -10.06 -12.34
C VAL A 350 -12.90 -10.06 -11.38
N ILE A 351 -13.13 -10.01 -10.08
CA ILE A 351 -12.07 -9.98 -9.06
C ILE A 351 -11.14 -11.18 -9.20
N LYS A 352 -11.71 -12.39 -9.44
CA LYS A 352 -10.90 -13.59 -9.64
C LYS A 352 -10.08 -13.54 -10.92
N SER A 353 -10.69 -13.10 -12.03
CA SER A 353 -10.01 -13.05 -13.33
C SER A 353 -8.85 -12.07 -13.31
N ASP A 354 -9.05 -10.87 -12.79
CA ASP A 354 -8.01 -9.86 -12.64
C ASP A 354 -6.82 -10.40 -11.85
N LYS A 355 -7.12 -11.17 -10.81
CA LYS A 355 -6.08 -11.77 -9.98
C LYS A 355 -5.35 -12.92 -10.67
N VAL A 356 -6.06 -13.78 -11.38
CA VAL A 356 -5.43 -14.87 -12.15
C VAL A 356 -4.49 -14.28 -13.20
N PHE A 357 -4.91 -13.25 -13.93
CA PHE A 357 -4.07 -12.59 -14.93
C PHE A 357 -2.86 -11.88 -14.30
N SER A 358 -3.05 -11.19 -13.17
CA SER A 358 -1.94 -10.51 -12.50
C SER A 358 -0.86 -11.47 -11.98
N MET A 359 -1.23 -12.74 -11.70
CA MET A 359 -0.31 -13.78 -11.21
C MET A 359 0.63 -14.36 -12.29
N ASP A 360 0.55 -13.90 -13.52
CA ASP A 360 1.54 -14.22 -14.54
C ASP A 360 2.89 -13.53 -14.29
N SER A 361 2.88 -12.35 -13.68
CA SER A 361 4.08 -11.60 -13.33
C SER A 361 4.78 -12.16 -12.09
N LEU A 362 6.09 -12.46 -12.21
CA LEU A 362 6.92 -12.87 -11.08
C LEU A 362 6.97 -11.79 -9.99
N GLU A 363 7.05 -10.53 -10.39
CA GLU A 363 7.06 -9.38 -9.50
C GLU A 363 5.73 -9.25 -8.72
N THR A 364 4.59 -9.36 -9.40
CA THR A 364 3.28 -9.32 -8.75
C THR A 364 3.13 -10.43 -7.71
N GLN A 365 3.62 -11.64 -8.02
CA GLN A 365 3.59 -12.76 -7.09
C GLN A 365 4.47 -12.50 -5.86
N ALA A 366 5.70 -12.00 -6.05
CA ALA A 366 6.61 -11.68 -4.96
C ALA A 366 6.08 -10.52 -4.09
N ASN A 367 5.58 -9.45 -4.72
CA ASN A 367 4.97 -8.32 -4.02
C ASN A 367 3.77 -8.74 -3.16
N LEU A 368 2.96 -9.66 -3.66
CA LEU A 368 1.82 -10.19 -2.91
C LEU A 368 2.26 -11.00 -1.68
N ILE A 369 3.26 -11.87 -1.83
CA ILE A 369 3.84 -12.63 -0.71
C ILE A 369 4.41 -11.65 0.33
N GLY A 370 5.20 -10.66 -0.12
CA GLY A 370 5.85 -9.69 0.76
C GLY A 370 4.86 -8.80 1.51
N SER A 371 3.83 -8.30 0.82
CA SER A 371 2.79 -7.47 1.47
C SER A 371 2.02 -8.26 2.53
N LEU A 372 1.55 -9.48 2.21
CA LEU A 372 0.83 -10.33 3.16
C LEU A 372 1.70 -10.69 4.38
N ALA A 373 2.96 -11.10 4.15
CA ALA A 373 3.90 -11.42 5.24
C ALA A 373 4.14 -10.20 6.14
N SER A 374 4.24 -9.00 5.56
CA SER A 374 4.57 -7.77 6.30
C SER A 374 3.45 -7.31 7.22
N ILE A 375 2.20 -7.59 6.88
CA ILE A 375 1.04 -7.25 7.71
C ILE A 375 0.57 -8.42 8.59
N GLY A 376 1.30 -9.55 8.59
CA GLY A 376 1.02 -10.70 9.45
C GLY A 376 -0.09 -11.63 8.94
N LEU A 377 -0.42 -11.58 7.66
CA LEU A 377 -1.37 -12.49 7.01
C LEU A 377 -0.64 -13.72 6.41
N ASP A 378 -1.40 -14.78 6.15
CA ASP A 378 -0.88 -15.99 5.48
C ASP A 378 -0.45 -15.62 4.04
N VAL A 379 0.74 -16.03 3.66
CA VAL A 379 1.31 -15.74 2.33
C VAL A 379 0.60 -16.47 1.19
N ASP A 380 -0.22 -17.48 1.48
CA ASP A 380 -1.05 -18.15 0.48
C ASP A 380 -2.31 -17.33 0.16
N TYR A 381 -2.17 -16.41 -0.79
CA TYR A 381 -3.25 -15.54 -1.24
C TYR A 381 -4.52 -16.29 -1.69
N TYR A 382 -4.39 -17.51 -2.23
CA TYR A 382 -5.56 -18.26 -2.69
C TYR A 382 -6.52 -18.64 -1.56
N LYS A 383 -6.05 -18.70 -0.31
CA LYS A 383 -6.92 -18.88 0.87
C LYS A 383 -7.95 -17.77 1.00
N TYR A 384 -7.55 -16.53 0.66
CA TYR A 384 -8.44 -15.36 0.74
C TYR A 384 -9.37 -15.28 -0.45
N ILE A 385 -8.85 -15.47 -1.67
CA ILE A 385 -9.68 -15.41 -2.88
C ILE A 385 -10.77 -16.49 -2.91
N ASN A 386 -10.47 -17.66 -2.38
CA ASN A 386 -11.46 -18.72 -2.31
C ASN A 386 -12.64 -18.37 -1.39
N LYS A 387 -12.42 -17.60 -0.32
CA LYS A 387 -13.51 -17.13 0.56
C LYS A 387 -14.48 -16.15 -0.11
N LEU A 388 -14.11 -15.50 -1.21
CA LEU A 388 -15.04 -14.67 -1.98
C LEU A 388 -16.26 -15.46 -2.49
N TYR A 389 -16.11 -16.77 -2.71
CA TYR A 389 -17.23 -17.60 -3.17
C TYR A 389 -18.30 -17.78 -2.08
N ASP A 390 -17.92 -17.70 -0.81
CA ASP A 390 -18.82 -17.89 0.33
C ASP A 390 -19.66 -16.64 0.62
N VAL A 391 -19.30 -15.48 0.03
CA VAL A 391 -20.03 -14.22 0.23
C VAL A 391 -21.40 -14.28 -0.42
N SER A 392 -22.44 -13.97 0.35
CA SER A 392 -23.83 -13.91 -0.06
C SER A 392 -24.31 -12.47 -0.35
N ILE A 393 -25.50 -12.33 -0.91
CA ILE A 393 -26.19 -11.03 -1.07
C ILE A 393 -26.43 -10.40 0.31
N GLU A 394 -26.75 -11.21 1.30
CA GLU A 394 -26.99 -10.80 2.68
C GLU A 394 -25.74 -10.21 3.32
N ASP A 395 -24.54 -10.77 3.03
CA ASP A 395 -23.27 -10.23 3.50
C ASP A 395 -23.00 -8.86 2.88
N VAL A 396 -23.18 -8.70 1.57
CA VAL A 396 -23.04 -7.41 0.87
C VAL A 396 -24.04 -6.38 1.43
N HIS A 397 -25.27 -6.77 1.68
CA HIS A 397 -26.29 -5.91 2.28
C HIS A 397 -25.94 -5.52 3.73
N ARG A 398 -25.40 -6.45 4.51
CA ARG A 398 -24.98 -6.23 5.89
C ARG A 398 -23.87 -5.17 5.95
N VAL A 399 -22.78 -5.31 5.17
CA VAL A 399 -21.68 -4.35 5.18
C VAL A 399 -22.10 -2.96 4.69
N LEU A 400 -22.95 -2.91 3.67
CA LEU A 400 -23.50 -1.66 3.17
C LEU A 400 -24.33 -0.94 4.24
N SER A 401 -25.15 -1.69 5.01
CA SER A 401 -25.96 -1.14 6.08
C SER A 401 -25.13 -0.72 7.30
N LYS A 402 -24.10 -1.49 7.64
CA LYS A 402 -23.26 -1.29 8.82
C LYS A 402 -22.29 -0.12 8.66
N TYR A 403 -21.61 0.00 7.52
CA TYR A 403 -20.50 0.94 7.35
C TYR A 403 -20.85 2.21 6.57
N PHE A 404 -21.83 2.15 5.64
CA PHE A 404 -22.13 3.28 4.75
C PHE A 404 -23.26 4.17 5.33
N ASN A 405 -23.00 4.81 6.44
CA ASN A 405 -23.91 5.73 7.08
C ASN A 405 -23.26 7.11 7.23
N LYS A 406 -24.09 8.15 7.50
CA LYS A 406 -23.63 9.54 7.58
C LYS A 406 -22.62 9.77 8.70
N GLU A 407 -22.72 9.04 9.79
CA GLU A 407 -21.82 9.17 10.93
C GLU A 407 -20.42 8.63 10.65
N ASN A 408 -20.28 7.71 9.67
CA ASN A 408 -19.02 7.15 9.23
C ASN A 408 -18.46 7.83 7.97
N LEU A 409 -19.21 8.77 7.37
CA LEU A 409 -18.82 9.43 6.12
C LEU A 409 -17.78 10.54 6.35
N THR A 410 -16.71 10.48 5.61
CA THR A 410 -15.81 11.61 5.35
C THR A 410 -15.97 12.03 3.90
N SER A 411 -16.15 13.32 3.64
CA SER A 411 -16.29 13.87 2.28
C SER A 411 -15.38 15.08 2.08
N LEU A 412 -14.76 15.14 0.90
CA LEU A 412 -13.97 16.29 0.48
C LEU A 412 -14.33 16.68 -0.95
N HIS A 413 -14.59 17.97 -1.16
CA HIS A 413 -14.82 18.55 -2.46
C HIS A 413 -13.59 19.32 -2.93
N LEU A 414 -13.01 18.92 -4.07
CA LEU A 414 -11.98 19.67 -4.78
C LEU A 414 -12.67 20.58 -5.80
N LEU A 415 -12.48 21.88 -5.64
CA LEU A 415 -13.05 22.90 -6.53
C LEU A 415 -12.06 23.25 -7.64
N LYS A 416 -12.56 23.40 -8.88
CA LYS A 416 -11.79 24.01 -9.97
C LYS A 416 -11.56 25.50 -9.73
N ASP A 417 -10.63 26.10 -10.47
CA ASP A 417 -10.35 27.54 -10.44
C ASP A 417 -11.48 28.39 -11.01
#